data_d489f810fafc6b59d987b6904c06e130
#
_entry.id   d489f810fafc6b59d987b6904c06e130
#
_cell.length_a   1.000
_cell.length_b   1.000
_cell.length_c   1.000
_cell.angle_alpha   90.00
_cell.angle_beta   90.00
_cell.angle_gamma   90.00
#
_symmetry.space_group_name_H-M   'P 1'
#
loop_
_entity.id
_entity.type
_entity.pdbx_description
1 polymer ?
#
loop_
_entity_poly.entity_id
_entity_poly.type
_entity_poly.pdbx_seq_one_letter_code
_entity_poly.pdbx_strand_id
1 'polypeptide(L)'
;MELQAVPVAIPDETNVIIGQSHFIKTIVDLHETLAGSSPHLHFGAAFCEASGPRLVRRSGNDPELVDAAVAAALAIGAGHCFVVYLRDGYPVNVLNQLKRIPEVCRIICATANPLEVLVAVTDAGRGIVGVVDGEPPLGVETDADVDTRLDLLRAIGYRV
;
A
#
# COMPACT_ATOMS: atom_id res chain seq x y z
N MET A 1 -10.26 13.55 -20.49
CA MET A 1 -9.44 12.89 -19.46
C MET A 1 -8.78 13.96 -18.62
N GLU A 2 -8.85 13.82 -17.31
CA GLU A 2 -8.21 14.70 -16.32
C GLU A 2 -7.22 13.90 -15.51
N LEU A 3 -6.10 14.51 -15.10
CA LEU A 3 -5.14 13.92 -14.17
C LEU A 3 -5.29 14.59 -12.80
N GLN A 4 -5.49 13.81 -11.76
CA GLN A 4 -5.63 14.28 -10.39
C GLN A 4 -4.54 13.71 -9.50
N ALA A 5 -3.96 14.52 -8.62
CA ALA A 5 -3.12 14.08 -7.52
C ALA A 5 -4.00 13.90 -6.28
N VAL A 6 -4.08 12.68 -5.78
CA VAL A 6 -4.89 12.33 -4.60
C VAL A 6 -3.95 12.08 -3.42
N PRO A 7 -3.92 12.98 -2.42
CA PRO A 7 -3.10 12.76 -1.23
C PRO A 7 -3.65 11.57 -0.44
N VAL A 8 -2.74 10.72 0.04
CA VAL A 8 -3.05 9.56 0.87
C VAL A 8 -2.52 9.81 2.27
N ALA A 9 -3.43 9.90 3.23
CA ALA A 9 -3.05 10.03 4.63
C ALA A 9 -2.40 8.74 5.14
N ILE A 10 -1.25 8.86 5.79
CA ILE A 10 -0.54 7.75 6.41
C ILE A 10 -0.49 8.02 7.92
N PRO A 11 -1.24 7.28 8.75
CA PRO A 11 -1.17 7.40 10.20
C PRO A 11 0.24 7.19 10.73
N ASP A 12 0.56 7.80 11.87
CA ASP A 12 1.88 7.65 12.50
C ASP A 12 2.23 6.17 12.72
N GLU A 13 3.52 5.85 12.54
CA GLU A 13 4.08 4.50 12.70
C GLU A 13 3.43 3.44 11.80
N THR A 14 2.89 3.85 10.65
CA THR A 14 2.30 2.94 9.67
C THR A 14 3.00 3.00 8.32
N ASN A 15 2.83 1.94 7.56
CA ASN A 15 3.20 1.86 6.15
C ASN A 15 1.94 1.58 5.34
N VAL A 16 1.90 2.04 4.10
CA VAL A 16 0.84 1.76 3.14
C VAL A 16 1.36 0.93 1.98
N ILE A 17 0.55 -0.01 1.52
CA ILE A 17 0.77 -0.76 0.28
C ILE A 17 -0.44 -0.53 -0.61
N ILE A 18 -0.21 -0.14 -1.86
CA ILE A 18 -1.26 0.03 -2.87
C ILE A 18 -0.99 -0.89 -4.03
N GLY A 19 -2.01 -1.59 -4.49
CA GLY A 19 -1.93 -2.49 -5.61
C GLY A 19 -3.22 -2.57 -6.42
N GLN A 20 -3.20 -3.42 -7.43
CA GLN A 20 -4.33 -3.72 -8.28
C GLN A 20 -4.51 -5.24 -8.38
N SER A 21 -5.75 -5.67 -8.32
CA SER A 21 -6.14 -7.07 -8.50
C SER A 21 -7.25 -7.19 -9.54
N HIS A 22 -7.88 -8.36 -9.67
CA HIS A 22 -8.92 -8.54 -10.69
C HIS A 22 -10.20 -9.22 -10.17
N PHE A 23 -10.28 -9.48 -8.85
CA PHE A 23 -11.39 -10.27 -8.32
C PHE A 23 -11.68 -9.94 -6.84
N ILE A 24 -12.96 -9.92 -6.45
CA ILE A 24 -13.41 -9.56 -5.09
C ILE A 24 -12.81 -10.43 -3.98
N LYS A 25 -12.44 -11.68 -4.30
CA LYS A 25 -11.78 -12.58 -3.35
C LYS A 25 -10.47 -11.99 -2.79
N THR A 26 -9.90 -10.99 -3.47
CA THR A 26 -8.72 -10.26 -3.01
C THR A 26 -8.81 -9.83 -1.55
N ILE A 27 -9.97 -9.32 -1.10
CA ILE A 27 -10.10 -8.83 0.29
C ILE A 27 -9.96 -9.95 1.32
N VAL A 28 -10.42 -11.16 0.99
CA VAL A 28 -10.27 -12.35 1.85
C VAL A 28 -8.82 -12.81 1.85
N ASP A 29 -8.20 -12.92 0.70
CA ASP A 29 -6.82 -13.41 0.56
C ASP A 29 -5.79 -12.43 1.12
N LEU A 30 -6.04 -11.13 1.04
CA LEU A 30 -5.26 -10.11 1.75
C LEU A 30 -5.31 -10.35 3.25
N HIS A 31 -6.51 -10.54 3.81
CA HIS A 31 -6.68 -10.79 5.24
C HIS A 31 -5.92 -12.04 5.69
N GLU A 32 -6.16 -13.17 5.03
CA GLU A 32 -5.53 -14.46 5.35
C GLU A 32 -4.00 -14.38 5.27
N THR A 33 -3.48 -13.74 4.23
CA THR A 33 -2.04 -13.58 4.02
C THR A 33 -1.41 -12.71 5.10
N LEU A 34 -2.03 -11.58 5.43
CA LEU A 34 -1.50 -10.65 6.43
C LEU A 34 -1.61 -11.23 7.85
N ALA A 35 -2.75 -11.81 8.20
CA ALA A 35 -2.94 -12.47 9.49
C ALA A 35 -1.98 -13.66 9.68
N GLY A 36 -1.70 -14.40 8.61
CA GLY A 36 -0.79 -15.54 8.64
C GLY A 36 0.70 -15.16 8.64
N SER A 37 1.06 -13.90 8.36
CA SER A 37 2.47 -13.49 8.26
C SER A 37 3.14 -13.28 9.61
N SER A 38 2.42 -12.76 10.60
CA SER A 38 2.91 -12.54 11.97
C SER A 38 1.74 -12.36 12.95
N PRO A 39 1.83 -12.92 14.17
CA PRO A 39 0.83 -12.72 15.22
C PRO A 39 0.84 -11.28 15.78
N HIS A 40 1.87 -10.50 15.49
CA HIS A 40 2.03 -9.13 15.99
C HIS A 40 1.63 -8.07 14.99
N LEU A 41 1.42 -8.44 13.73
CA LEU A 41 1.07 -7.49 12.67
C LEU A 41 -0.34 -6.95 12.88
N HIS A 42 -0.47 -5.62 12.95
CA HIS A 42 -1.73 -4.91 12.86
C HIS A 42 -1.93 -4.43 11.42
N PHE A 43 -3.13 -4.63 10.88
CA PHE A 43 -3.41 -4.24 9.51
C PHE A 43 -4.87 -3.87 9.27
N GLY A 44 -5.07 -3.03 8.25
CA GLY A 44 -6.35 -2.75 7.64
C GLY A 44 -6.23 -2.81 6.12
N ALA A 45 -7.23 -3.38 5.48
CA ALA A 45 -7.28 -3.54 4.03
C ALA A 45 -8.61 -3.08 3.46
N ALA A 46 -8.57 -2.51 2.25
CA ALA A 46 -9.74 -2.14 1.47
C ALA A 46 -9.52 -2.49 0.00
N PHE A 47 -10.60 -2.88 -0.67
CA PHE A 47 -10.62 -3.25 -2.09
C PHE A 47 -11.80 -2.59 -2.78
N CYS A 48 -11.55 -1.95 -3.93
CA CYS A 48 -12.57 -1.30 -4.73
C CYS A 48 -13.15 -2.26 -5.76
N GLU A 49 -14.43 -2.62 -5.63
CA GLU A 49 -15.12 -3.31 -6.72
C GLU A 49 -15.17 -2.42 -7.98
N ALA A 50 -15.06 -3.03 -9.16
CA ALA A 50 -15.10 -2.34 -10.44
C ALA A 50 -16.44 -2.51 -11.19
N SER A 51 -17.31 -3.37 -10.70
CA SER A 51 -18.62 -3.66 -11.31
C SER A 51 -19.65 -4.06 -10.26
N GLY A 52 -20.90 -4.29 -10.66
CA GLY A 52 -21.99 -4.66 -9.77
C GLY A 52 -22.32 -3.56 -8.77
N PRO A 53 -22.38 -3.84 -7.46
CA PRO A 53 -22.65 -2.84 -6.41
C PRO A 53 -21.59 -1.76 -6.30
N ARG A 54 -20.36 -2.01 -6.76
CA ARG A 54 -19.21 -1.08 -6.72
C ARG A 54 -18.95 -0.54 -5.32
N LEU A 55 -18.85 -1.45 -4.38
CA LEU A 55 -18.57 -1.11 -2.98
C LEU A 55 -17.06 -1.22 -2.68
N VAL A 56 -16.62 -0.42 -1.72
CA VAL A 56 -15.32 -0.65 -1.08
C VAL A 56 -15.49 -1.78 -0.07
N ARG A 57 -14.83 -2.91 -0.33
CA ARG A 57 -14.78 -4.06 0.58
C ARG A 57 -13.64 -3.83 1.57
N ARG A 58 -13.81 -4.25 2.81
CA ARG A 58 -12.87 -3.98 3.90
C ARG A 58 -12.64 -5.20 4.78
N SER A 59 -11.44 -5.28 5.37
CA SER A 59 -11.06 -6.30 6.33
C SER A 59 -9.84 -5.85 7.14
N GLY A 60 -9.58 -6.47 8.26
CA GLY A 60 -8.42 -6.19 9.08
C GLY A 60 -8.60 -6.60 10.53
N ASN A 61 -7.53 -6.47 11.31
CA ASN A 61 -7.51 -6.73 12.76
C ASN A 61 -7.34 -5.46 13.59
N ASP A 62 -7.20 -4.30 12.95
CA ASP A 62 -7.06 -2.98 13.59
C ASP A 62 -8.11 -2.03 13.00
N PRO A 63 -9.13 -1.61 13.77
CA PRO A 63 -10.20 -0.74 13.27
C PRO A 63 -9.73 0.59 12.72
N GLU A 64 -8.72 1.23 13.34
CA GLU A 64 -8.15 2.50 12.85
C GLU A 64 -7.54 2.32 11.47
N LEU A 65 -6.79 1.23 11.26
CA LEU A 65 -6.15 0.95 9.97
C LEU A 65 -7.18 0.53 8.90
N VAL A 66 -8.26 -0.15 9.28
CA VAL A 66 -9.37 -0.46 8.38
C VAL A 66 -10.04 0.84 7.91
N ASP A 67 -10.32 1.77 8.81
CA ASP A 67 -10.93 3.06 8.47
C ASP A 67 -10.00 3.89 7.57
N ALA A 68 -8.70 3.91 7.85
CA ALA A 68 -7.71 4.56 7.00
C ALA A 68 -7.67 3.96 5.58
N ALA A 69 -7.70 2.63 5.48
CA ALA A 69 -7.71 1.92 4.20
C ALA A 69 -8.97 2.23 3.38
N VAL A 70 -10.14 2.26 4.02
CA VAL A 70 -11.41 2.64 3.38
C VAL A 70 -11.38 4.08 2.88
N ALA A 71 -10.90 5.02 3.71
CA ALA A 71 -10.81 6.42 3.33
C ALA A 71 -9.88 6.63 2.12
N ALA A 72 -8.71 5.99 2.12
CA ALA A 72 -7.77 6.05 1.00
C ALA A 72 -8.36 5.42 -0.28
N ALA A 73 -8.99 4.25 -0.17
CA ALA A 73 -9.63 3.57 -1.30
C ALA A 73 -10.75 4.41 -1.94
N LEU A 74 -11.58 5.06 -1.12
CA LEU A 74 -12.63 5.96 -1.59
C LEU A 74 -12.05 7.21 -2.29
N ALA A 75 -10.99 7.80 -1.72
CA ALA A 75 -10.34 8.98 -2.30
C ALA A 75 -9.70 8.67 -3.66
N ILE A 76 -9.01 7.54 -3.77
CA ILE A 76 -8.42 7.06 -5.03
C ILE A 76 -9.53 6.71 -6.03
N GLY A 77 -10.53 5.96 -5.61
CA GLY A 77 -11.71 5.60 -6.38
C GLY A 77 -11.44 4.83 -7.67
N ALA A 78 -10.30 4.16 -7.79
CA ALA A 78 -9.95 3.36 -8.97
C ALA A 78 -10.46 1.93 -8.82
N GLY A 79 -11.16 1.42 -9.83
CA GLY A 79 -11.68 0.06 -9.84
C GLY A 79 -10.57 -0.98 -9.72
N HIS A 80 -10.81 -2.03 -8.92
CA HIS A 80 -9.89 -3.12 -8.59
C HIS A 80 -8.62 -2.68 -7.82
N CYS A 81 -8.52 -1.42 -7.41
CA CYS A 81 -7.49 -0.97 -6.49
C CYS A 81 -7.67 -1.60 -5.11
N PHE A 82 -6.58 -1.96 -4.46
CA PHE A 82 -6.58 -2.28 -3.04
C PHE A 82 -5.56 -1.42 -2.28
N VAL A 83 -5.86 -1.16 -1.02
CA VAL A 83 -5.02 -0.40 -0.09
C VAL A 83 -4.86 -1.22 1.18
N VAL A 84 -3.63 -1.37 1.65
CA VAL A 84 -3.29 -2.03 2.91
C VAL A 84 -2.48 -1.08 3.75
N TYR A 85 -2.88 -0.89 5.02
CA TYR A 85 -2.06 -0.24 6.03
C TYR A 85 -1.51 -1.27 7.01
N LEU A 86 -0.25 -1.09 7.41
CA LEU A 86 0.48 -1.97 8.33
C LEU A 86 1.01 -1.19 9.52
N ARG A 87 0.92 -1.78 10.71
CA ARG A 87 1.59 -1.34 11.95
C ARG A 87 2.23 -2.56 12.61
N ASP A 88 3.35 -2.36 13.32
CA ASP A 88 4.15 -3.43 13.94
C ASP A 88 4.69 -4.47 12.95
N GLY A 89 4.91 -4.03 11.74
CA GLY A 89 5.49 -4.77 10.62
C GLY A 89 5.69 -3.85 9.43
N TYR A 90 6.49 -4.29 8.48
CA TYR A 90 6.89 -3.49 7.33
C TYR A 90 6.53 -4.19 6.01
N PRO A 91 6.40 -3.45 4.91
CA PRO A 91 6.14 -4.05 3.60
C PRO A 91 7.11 -5.18 3.24
N VAL A 92 8.40 -5.06 3.57
CA VAL A 92 9.40 -6.10 3.30
C VAL A 92 9.04 -7.46 3.93
N ASN A 93 8.27 -7.46 5.01
CA ASN A 93 7.84 -8.69 5.70
C ASN A 93 6.71 -9.42 4.98
N VAL A 94 5.94 -8.74 4.14
CA VAL A 94 4.68 -9.26 3.56
C VAL A 94 4.59 -9.17 2.04
N LEU A 95 5.37 -8.30 1.38
CA LEU A 95 5.22 -8.04 -0.06
C LEU A 95 5.34 -9.29 -0.93
N ASN A 96 6.26 -10.20 -0.62
CA ASN A 96 6.41 -11.42 -1.40
C ASN A 96 5.19 -12.34 -1.28
N GLN A 97 4.57 -12.40 -0.12
CA GLN A 97 3.34 -13.15 0.09
C GLN A 97 2.16 -12.49 -0.65
N LEU A 98 2.01 -11.18 -0.57
CA LEU A 98 0.98 -10.43 -1.30
C LEU A 98 1.09 -10.60 -2.82
N LYS A 99 2.31 -10.57 -3.36
CA LYS A 99 2.56 -10.79 -4.80
C LYS A 99 2.20 -12.19 -5.27
N ARG A 100 2.10 -13.17 -4.37
CA ARG A 100 1.71 -14.55 -4.69
C ARG A 100 0.21 -14.82 -4.62
N ILE A 101 -0.57 -13.85 -4.14
CA ILE A 101 -2.03 -13.96 -4.16
C ILE A 101 -2.49 -14.04 -5.62
N PRO A 102 -3.28 -15.07 -6.01
CA PRO A 102 -3.63 -15.30 -7.41
C PRO A 102 -4.34 -14.12 -8.08
N GLU A 103 -5.10 -13.34 -7.32
CA GLU A 103 -5.86 -12.19 -7.84
C GLU A 103 -5.01 -10.94 -8.02
N VAL A 104 -3.85 -10.84 -7.37
CA VAL A 104 -3.00 -9.65 -7.42
C VAL A 104 -2.30 -9.57 -8.77
N CYS A 105 -2.61 -8.49 -9.51
CA CYS A 105 -2.00 -8.19 -10.81
C CYS A 105 -0.66 -7.49 -10.63
N ARG A 106 -0.60 -6.53 -9.68
CA ARG A 106 0.62 -5.75 -9.41
C ARG A 106 0.55 -5.02 -8.07
N ILE A 107 1.72 -4.76 -7.50
CA ILE A 107 1.93 -3.77 -6.44
C ILE A 107 2.36 -2.47 -7.12
N ILE A 108 1.75 -1.36 -6.72
CA ILE A 108 2.04 -0.03 -7.28
C ILE A 108 3.08 0.68 -6.42
N CYS A 109 2.91 0.67 -5.09
CA CYS A 109 3.88 1.23 -4.14
C CYS A 109 3.76 0.59 -2.78
N ALA A 110 4.80 0.79 -1.97
CA ALA A 110 4.85 0.45 -0.55
C ALA A 110 5.74 1.48 0.15
N THR A 111 5.20 2.26 1.09
CA THR A 111 5.91 3.39 1.66
C THR A 111 5.34 3.82 3.00
N ALA A 112 6.15 4.56 3.78
CA ALA A 112 5.74 5.35 4.95
C ALA A 112 5.92 6.85 4.71
N ASN A 113 6.36 7.26 3.53
CA ASN A 113 6.55 8.66 3.17
C ASN A 113 5.21 9.34 2.83
N PRO A 114 5.16 10.68 2.85
CA PRO A 114 4.06 11.41 2.23
C PRO A 114 3.82 10.92 0.80
N LEU A 115 2.58 10.61 0.49
CA LEU A 115 2.20 9.91 -0.75
C LEU A 115 1.07 10.64 -1.45
N GLU A 116 1.20 10.84 -2.76
CA GLU A 116 0.11 11.22 -3.64
C GLU A 116 -0.08 10.15 -4.71
N VAL A 117 -1.32 9.72 -4.94
CA VAL A 117 -1.65 8.79 -6.02
C VAL A 117 -2.13 9.60 -7.22
N LEU A 118 -1.48 9.42 -8.36
CA LEU A 118 -1.85 10.07 -9.61
C LEU A 118 -2.95 9.24 -10.29
N VAL A 119 -4.11 9.85 -10.45
CA VAL A 119 -5.31 9.19 -10.97
C VAL A 119 -5.76 9.84 -12.27
N ALA A 120 -5.86 9.06 -13.33
CA ALA A 120 -6.54 9.47 -14.55
C ALA A 120 -8.05 9.30 -14.38
N VAL A 121 -8.80 10.36 -14.65
CA VAL A 121 -10.26 10.38 -14.61
C VAL A 121 -10.79 10.47 -16.03
N THR A 122 -11.68 9.54 -16.40
CA THR A 122 -12.35 9.47 -17.70
C THR A 122 -13.84 9.31 -17.52
N ASP A 123 -14.60 9.40 -18.61
CA ASP A 123 -16.04 9.13 -18.59
C ASP A 123 -16.37 7.67 -18.18
N ALA A 124 -15.45 6.75 -18.39
CA ALA A 124 -15.60 5.35 -18.02
C ALA A 124 -15.29 5.05 -16.56
N GLY A 125 -14.48 5.89 -15.90
CA GLY A 125 -14.06 5.67 -14.52
C GLY A 125 -12.71 6.28 -14.18
N ARG A 126 -12.05 5.71 -13.18
CA ARG A 126 -10.78 6.21 -12.62
C ARG A 126 -9.71 5.11 -12.66
N GLY A 127 -8.47 5.49 -12.95
CA GLY A 127 -7.35 4.55 -12.98
C GLY A 127 -6.08 5.15 -12.42
N ILE A 128 -5.30 4.35 -11.68
CA ILE A 128 -4.01 4.77 -11.14
C ILE A 128 -2.97 4.73 -12.26
N VAL A 129 -2.30 5.87 -12.51
CA VAL A 129 -1.22 5.98 -13.50
C VAL A 129 0.16 5.98 -12.85
N GLY A 130 0.26 6.33 -11.59
CA GLY A 130 1.51 6.35 -10.84
C GLY A 130 1.33 6.94 -9.45
N VAL A 131 2.45 7.15 -8.77
CA VAL A 131 2.49 7.76 -7.43
C VAL A 131 3.65 8.74 -7.33
N VAL A 132 3.51 9.71 -6.44
CA VAL A 132 4.60 10.55 -5.93
C VAL A 132 4.86 10.07 -4.50
N ASP A 133 6.02 9.45 -4.29
CA ASP A 133 6.43 8.82 -3.03
C ASP A 133 7.60 9.59 -2.42
N GLY A 134 7.30 10.45 -1.46
CA GLY A 134 8.28 11.31 -0.81
C GLY A 134 8.82 12.41 -1.72
N GLU A 135 10.01 12.88 -1.38
CA GLU A 135 10.69 14.00 -2.03
C GLU A 135 11.77 13.52 -3.02
N PRO A 136 12.15 14.35 -4.01
CA PRO A 136 13.22 14.00 -4.92
C PRO A 136 14.58 13.93 -4.21
N PRO A 137 15.52 13.10 -4.71
CA PRO A 137 16.85 12.99 -4.11
C PRO A 137 17.63 14.31 -4.21
N LEU A 138 18.45 14.59 -3.19
CA LEU A 138 19.29 15.80 -3.12
C LEU A 138 20.69 15.60 -3.72
N GLY A 139 21.13 14.37 -3.94
CA GLY A 139 22.46 14.06 -4.47
C GLY A 139 22.75 12.57 -4.49
N VAL A 140 24.01 12.23 -4.59
CA VAL A 140 24.52 10.86 -4.58
C VAL A 140 25.27 10.62 -3.27
N GLU A 141 25.10 9.43 -2.67
CA GLU A 141 25.78 9.05 -1.43
C GLU A 141 27.31 9.12 -1.55
N THR A 142 27.97 9.56 -0.49
CA THR A 142 29.41 9.48 -0.27
C THR A 142 29.76 8.16 0.41
N ASP A 143 31.07 7.85 0.55
CA ASP A 143 31.51 6.67 1.31
C ASP A 143 31.02 6.70 2.77
N ALA A 144 30.97 7.87 3.40
CA ALA A 144 30.44 8.04 4.75
C ALA A 144 28.92 7.75 4.81
N ASP A 145 28.17 8.11 3.77
CA ASP A 145 26.74 7.79 3.67
C ASP A 145 26.50 6.28 3.49
N VAL A 146 27.39 5.61 2.75
CA VAL A 146 27.37 4.13 2.61
C VAL A 146 27.55 3.48 3.99
N ASP A 147 28.55 3.92 4.78
CA ASP A 147 28.77 3.40 6.12
C ASP A 147 27.53 3.62 7.02
N THR A 148 26.95 4.82 6.98
CA THR A 148 25.73 5.15 7.74
C THR A 148 24.58 4.23 7.37
N ARG A 149 24.36 3.98 6.08
CA ARG A 149 23.31 3.07 5.59
C ARG A 149 23.56 1.62 6.06
N LEU A 150 24.78 1.14 5.97
CA LEU A 150 25.14 -0.21 6.42
C LEU A 150 24.96 -0.36 7.94
N ASP A 151 25.33 0.65 8.72
CA ASP A 151 25.16 0.64 10.17
C ASP A 151 23.67 0.63 10.56
N LEU A 152 22.81 1.37 9.86
CA LEU A 152 21.37 1.31 10.02
C LEU A 152 20.84 -0.10 9.76
N LEU A 153 21.24 -0.72 8.64
CA LEU A 153 20.78 -2.08 8.28
C LEU A 153 21.22 -3.11 9.33
N ARG A 154 22.46 -3.02 9.84
CA ARG A 154 22.94 -3.88 10.94
C ARG A 154 22.15 -3.68 12.22
N ALA A 155 21.83 -2.42 12.57
CA ALA A 155 21.10 -2.08 13.79
C ALA A 155 19.68 -2.67 13.78
N ILE A 156 19.05 -2.80 12.61
CA ILE A 156 17.72 -3.41 12.46
C ILE A 156 17.76 -4.91 12.13
N GLY A 157 18.93 -5.55 12.18
CA GLY A 157 19.08 -7.01 12.17
C GLY A 157 19.57 -7.64 10.86
N TYR A 158 19.88 -6.85 9.83
CA TYR A 158 20.44 -7.40 8.58
C TYR A 158 21.93 -7.68 8.70
N ARG A 159 22.37 -8.71 7.97
CA ARG A 159 23.81 -9.04 7.83
C ARG A 159 24.33 -8.43 6.52
N VAL A 160 24.92 -7.26 6.61
CA VAL A 160 25.51 -6.52 5.48
C VAL A 160 26.96 -6.13 5.80
#